data_deaa80ec8909813db4adcc3b849e4763
#
_entry.id   deaa80ec8909813db4adcc3b849e4763
#
_cell.length_a   1.000
_cell.length_b   1.000
_cell.length_c   1.000
_cell.angle_alpha   90.00
_cell.angle_beta   90.00
_cell.angle_gamma   90.00
#
_symmetry.space_group_name_H-M   'P 1'
#
loop_
_entity.id
_entity.type
_entity.pdbx_description
1 polymer ?
#
loop_
_entity_poly.entity_id
_entity_poly.type
_entity_poly.pdbx_seq_one_letter_code
_entity_poly.pdbx_strand_id
1 'polypeptide(L)'
;MNFMLKNAAFGGRRIVSMAAAAGMLLAGAGAASATTVVKWLHLELDPKNVAAWEDIVKKYEAQHPDVDIQMQFLENEAFKAKLPTLLQSDDVPDFFFSWGGGVLKQQSETGALQDVTAALDADGGKLRKAYTPASVDGLTFEGKTWAIPYKVGLVSFFYNKALFAKADVKAEDIKTWTDFLAAVKKIKAAGIVPIAGGGGEKWPIHFYWSYLVMREGGQKVFDAAKNGEGEGFLDPAIIKAGDDLAELGKLEPFQPGYLGATWPQTLGVFGDGKAAMILGFEATEANQRKNAGDGKGLSSDNIGRFVFPTVEGGAGKPTDTLGGLNGWAVTKKASKEALDFLAFLTNAENERAMAKAGMLLPVAVGADDGVVNPLLAESAKQLAGSTWHQNFFDQDLGAAVGRVVNDVSVEIVSGQMNSKDGAQMIQDAFELEQ
;
A
#
# COMPACT_ATOMS: atom_id res chain seq x y z
N MET A 1 -75.94 -11.46 3.70
CA MET A 1 -76.94 -10.96 2.73
C MET A 1 -76.31 -11.24 1.37
N ASN A 2 -76.54 -12.48 0.80
CA ASN A 2 -77.44 -12.79 -0.27
C ASN A 2 -77.32 -11.86 -1.48
N PHE A 3 -77.01 -12.25 -2.72
CA PHE A 3 -77.66 -13.21 -3.63
C PHE A 3 -76.79 -13.40 -4.89
N MET A 4 -76.57 -14.62 -5.33
CA MET A 4 -77.07 -15.44 -6.44
C MET A 4 -76.51 -15.03 -7.84
N LEU A 5 -75.73 -15.92 -8.42
CA LEU A 5 -76.01 -16.90 -9.48
C LEU A 5 -76.93 -16.48 -10.67
N LYS A 6 -76.36 -16.60 -11.87
CA LYS A 6 -77.09 -17.33 -12.94
C LYS A 6 -76.18 -17.80 -14.11
N ASN A 7 -76.26 -19.07 -14.36
CA ASN A 7 -75.79 -19.79 -15.55
C ASN A 7 -76.62 -19.45 -16.79
N ALA A 8 -76.05 -19.58 -17.97
CA ALA A 8 -76.76 -20.24 -19.11
C ALA A 8 -75.74 -20.65 -20.19
N ALA A 9 -75.99 -21.88 -20.65
CA ALA A 9 -75.19 -22.64 -21.61
C ALA A 9 -75.82 -22.63 -23.01
N PHE A 10 -75.19 -23.38 -23.94
CA PHE A 10 -75.56 -23.82 -25.33
C PHE A 10 -75.07 -22.85 -26.42
N GLY A 11 -74.37 -23.27 -27.48
CA GLY A 11 -74.15 -24.57 -28.10
C GLY A 11 -73.54 -24.31 -29.50
N GLY A 12 -72.93 -25.28 -30.09
CA GLY A 12 -72.79 -25.33 -31.53
C GLY A 12 -71.45 -25.62 -32.13
N ARG A 13 -71.21 -26.89 -32.40
CA ARG A 13 -70.16 -27.47 -33.25
C ARG A 13 -69.94 -26.74 -34.56
N ARG A 14 -68.70 -26.54 -34.95
CA ARG A 14 -68.17 -26.79 -36.31
C ARG A 14 -66.71 -27.12 -36.29
N ILE A 15 -66.39 -28.38 -36.67
CA ILE A 15 -65.06 -28.89 -36.98
C ILE A 15 -64.67 -28.36 -38.35
N VAL A 16 -63.51 -27.70 -38.40
CA VAL A 16 -62.75 -27.55 -39.65
C VAL A 16 -61.34 -27.95 -39.36
N SER A 17 -60.95 -29.08 -39.85
CA SER A 17 -59.58 -29.60 -39.92
C SER A 17 -58.80 -28.71 -40.92
N MET A 18 -57.66 -28.18 -40.52
CA MET A 18 -56.66 -27.78 -41.44
C MET A 18 -55.28 -28.18 -40.92
N ALA A 19 -54.54 -28.78 -41.81
CA ALA A 19 -53.33 -29.53 -41.61
C ALA A 19 -52.12 -28.68 -41.25
N ALA A 20 -51.31 -29.29 -40.46
CA ALA A 20 -49.85 -29.23 -40.32
C ALA A 20 -49.06 -28.22 -41.13
N ALA A 21 -48.34 -27.32 -40.42
CA ALA A 21 -46.98 -26.90 -40.77
C ALA A 21 -46.20 -26.84 -39.44
N ALA A 22 -45.50 -27.93 -39.13
CA ALA A 22 -44.51 -27.97 -38.08
C ALA A 22 -43.26 -27.20 -38.56
N GLY A 23 -43.22 -25.87 -38.29
CA GLY A 23 -41.99 -25.13 -38.36
C GLY A 23 -41.20 -25.37 -37.08
N MET A 24 -40.15 -26.18 -37.15
CA MET A 24 -39.13 -26.28 -36.12
C MET A 24 -38.40 -24.93 -36.05
N LEU A 25 -38.84 -24.05 -35.18
CA LEU A 25 -37.98 -23.00 -34.60
C LEU A 25 -37.08 -23.70 -33.58
N LEU A 26 -35.91 -24.13 -34.05
CA LEU A 26 -34.73 -24.33 -33.23
C LEU A 26 -34.37 -22.96 -32.65
N ALA A 27 -35.02 -22.57 -31.55
CA ALA A 27 -34.51 -21.57 -30.64
C ALA A 27 -33.20 -22.15 -30.09
N GLY A 28 -32.09 -21.69 -30.63
CA GLY A 28 -30.78 -21.88 -30.00
C GLY A 28 -30.86 -21.23 -28.64
N ALA A 29 -31.17 -22.02 -27.61
CA ALA A 29 -30.90 -21.67 -26.24
C ALA A 29 -29.36 -21.60 -26.16
N GLY A 30 -28.81 -20.42 -26.45
CA GLY A 30 -27.48 -20.09 -26.01
C GLY A 30 -27.52 -20.32 -24.50
N ALA A 31 -26.80 -21.35 -24.04
CA ALA A 31 -26.54 -21.50 -22.61
C ALA A 31 -25.98 -20.16 -22.14
N ALA A 32 -26.77 -19.38 -21.41
CA ALA A 32 -26.24 -18.24 -20.68
C ALA A 32 -25.16 -18.83 -19.77
N SER A 33 -23.90 -18.66 -20.12
CA SER A 33 -22.79 -18.98 -19.24
C SER A 33 -23.04 -18.20 -17.95
N ALA A 34 -23.02 -18.88 -16.83
CA ALA A 34 -23.13 -18.18 -15.54
C ALA A 34 -21.98 -17.21 -15.45
N THR A 35 -22.28 -15.93 -15.18
CA THR A 35 -21.28 -14.89 -15.02
C THR A 35 -20.39 -15.24 -13.83
N THR A 36 -19.08 -15.30 -14.02
CA THR A 36 -18.10 -15.49 -12.97
C THR A 36 -17.90 -14.15 -12.25
N VAL A 37 -18.23 -14.10 -10.97
CA VAL A 37 -17.98 -12.93 -10.13
C VAL A 37 -16.59 -13.02 -9.56
N VAL A 38 -15.80 -11.96 -9.72
CA VAL A 38 -14.45 -11.80 -9.16
C VAL A 38 -14.47 -10.67 -8.15
N LYS A 39 -14.23 -10.98 -6.87
CA LYS A 39 -14.22 -10.01 -5.77
C LYS A 39 -12.83 -9.50 -5.52
N TRP A 40 -12.64 -8.20 -5.71
CA TRP A 40 -11.40 -7.48 -5.52
C TRP A 40 -11.46 -6.57 -4.29
N LEU A 41 -10.73 -6.88 -3.22
CA LEU A 41 -10.67 -6.06 -2.01
C LEU A 41 -9.45 -5.13 -2.04
N HIS A 42 -9.69 -3.82 -1.96
CA HIS A 42 -8.64 -2.79 -2.00
C HIS A 42 -8.81 -1.72 -0.91
N LEU A 43 -7.77 -0.88 -0.74
CA LEU A 43 -7.72 0.21 0.22
C LEU A 43 -7.41 1.58 -0.44
N GLU A 44 -7.57 1.68 -1.76
CA GLU A 44 -7.28 2.92 -2.48
C GLU A 44 -8.33 4.00 -2.18
N LEU A 45 -7.84 5.15 -1.71
CA LEU A 45 -8.66 6.30 -1.30
C LEU A 45 -8.83 7.33 -2.41
N ASP A 46 -7.91 7.38 -3.40
CA ASP A 46 -7.97 8.38 -4.43
C ASP A 46 -9.04 8.03 -5.49
N PRO A 47 -10.13 8.84 -5.62
CA PRO A 47 -11.16 8.58 -6.63
C PRO A 47 -10.62 8.55 -8.06
N LYS A 48 -9.52 9.27 -8.37
CA LYS A 48 -8.90 9.24 -9.70
C LYS A 48 -8.23 7.88 -9.95
N ASN A 49 -7.59 7.33 -8.93
CA ASN A 49 -6.97 6.02 -9.02
C ASN A 49 -8.05 4.93 -9.14
N VAL A 50 -9.11 5.04 -8.34
CA VAL A 50 -10.27 4.14 -8.44
C VAL A 50 -10.90 4.23 -9.83
N ALA A 51 -11.12 5.42 -10.37
CA ALA A 51 -11.66 5.61 -11.72
C ALA A 51 -10.74 5.01 -12.82
N ALA A 52 -9.41 5.12 -12.66
CA ALA A 52 -8.47 4.48 -13.57
C ALA A 52 -8.58 2.94 -13.53
N TRP A 53 -8.77 2.36 -12.34
CA TRP A 53 -9.03 0.94 -12.20
C TRP A 53 -10.38 0.52 -12.78
N GLU A 54 -11.45 1.30 -12.55
CA GLU A 54 -12.76 1.06 -13.17
C GLU A 54 -12.69 1.05 -14.70
N ASP A 55 -11.86 1.91 -15.30
CA ASP A 55 -11.66 1.91 -16.76
C ASP A 55 -10.89 0.67 -17.24
N ILE A 56 -9.95 0.14 -16.44
CA ILE A 56 -9.27 -1.14 -16.70
C ILE A 56 -10.26 -2.30 -16.58
N VAL A 57 -11.10 -2.30 -15.55
CA VAL A 57 -12.19 -3.28 -15.36
C VAL A 57 -13.12 -3.31 -16.57
N LYS A 58 -13.65 -2.15 -16.98
CA LYS A 58 -14.52 -2.04 -18.17
C LYS A 58 -13.88 -2.59 -19.44
N LYS A 59 -12.57 -2.33 -19.64
CA LYS A 59 -11.82 -2.86 -20.79
C LYS A 59 -11.71 -4.37 -20.74
N TYR A 60 -11.49 -4.93 -19.55
CA TYR A 60 -11.39 -6.38 -19.36
C TYR A 60 -12.74 -7.07 -19.58
N GLU A 61 -13.80 -6.59 -18.94
CA GLU A 61 -15.17 -7.13 -19.06
C GLU A 61 -15.72 -7.05 -20.50
N ALA A 62 -15.36 -6.01 -21.27
CA ALA A 62 -15.70 -5.91 -22.66
C ALA A 62 -15.09 -7.03 -23.53
N GLN A 63 -13.95 -7.61 -23.09
CA GLN A 63 -13.29 -8.74 -23.74
C GLN A 63 -13.72 -10.10 -23.13
N HIS A 64 -14.28 -10.07 -21.90
CA HIS A 64 -14.69 -11.21 -21.10
C HIS A 64 -16.13 -11.00 -20.58
N PRO A 65 -17.16 -11.05 -21.44
CA PRO A 65 -18.55 -10.70 -21.06
C PRO A 65 -19.20 -11.68 -20.07
N ASP A 66 -18.53 -12.77 -19.77
CA ASP A 66 -18.88 -13.78 -18.77
C ASP A 66 -18.20 -13.54 -17.40
N VAL A 67 -17.49 -12.41 -17.22
CA VAL A 67 -16.81 -12.02 -15.97
C VAL A 67 -17.38 -10.70 -15.45
N ASP A 68 -17.61 -10.62 -14.13
CA ASP A 68 -18.05 -9.43 -13.39
C ASP A 68 -17.02 -9.14 -12.27
N ILE A 69 -16.27 -8.05 -12.39
CA ILE A 69 -15.24 -7.65 -11.43
C ILE A 69 -15.85 -6.72 -10.39
N GLN A 70 -15.99 -7.18 -9.17
CA GLN A 70 -16.57 -6.42 -8.05
C GLN A 70 -15.50 -5.84 -7.15
N MET A 71 -15.25 -4.54 -7.28
CA MET A 71 -14.32 -3.80 -6.44
C MET A 71 -14.95 -3.50 -5.08
N GLN A 72 -14.23 -3.85 -4.00
CA GLN A 72 -14.64 -3.61 -2.62
C GLN A 72 -13.58 -2.76 -1.92
N PHE A 73 -14.02 -1.66 -1.31
CA PHE A 73 -13.13 -0.75 -0.58
C PHE A 73 -13.24 -0.96 0.92
N LEU A 74 -12.10 -1.00 1.60
CA LEU A 74 -11.98 -0.78 3.03
C LEU A 74 -10.88 0.25 3.30
N GLU A 75 -11.13 1.15 4.23
CA GLU A 75 -10.11 2.05 4.74
C GLU A 75 -8.99 1.23 5.44
N ASN A 76 -7.73 1.76 5.42
CA ASN A 76 -6.52 1.03 5.80
C ASN A 76 -6.62 0.28 7.14
N GLU A 77 -7.01 0.97 8.22
CA GLU A 77 -7.08 0.32 9.54
C GLU A 77 -8.28 -0.65 9.64
N ALA A 78 -9.40 -0.32 8.97
CA ALA A 78 -10.53 -1.22 8.85
C ALA A 78 -10.19 -2.47 8.02
N PHE A 79 -9.38 -2.33 6.97
CA PHE A 79 -8.86 -3.43 6.16
C PHE A 79 -8.04 -4.39 7.02
N LYS A 80 -7.03 -3.86 7.74
CA LYS A 80 -6.16 -4.66 8.65
C LYS A 80 -6.97 -5.40 9.71
N ALA A 81 -7.98 -4.74 10.30
CA ALA A 81 -8.81 -5.33 11.34
C ALA A 81 -9.77 -6.41 10.84
N LYS A 82 -10.34 -6.24 9.63
CA LYS A 82 -11.37 -7.13 9.08
C LYS A 82 -10.80 -8.31 8.28
N LEU A 83 -9.64 -8.13 7.63
CA LEU A 83 -9.09 -9.13 6.72
C LEU A 83 -8.93 -10.52 7.36
N PRO A 84 -8.42 -10.69 8.60
CA PRO A 84 -8.30 -12.01 9.21
C PRO A 84 -9.64 -12.76 9.32
N THR A 85 -10.74 -12.04 9.60
CA THR A 85 -12.08 -12.61 9.66
C THR A 85 -12.64 -12.91 8.27
N LEU A 86 -12.40 -12.02 7.30
CA LEU A 86 -12.82 -12.23 5.91
C LEU A 86 -12.16 -13.47 5.31
N LEU A 87 -10.88 -13.70 5.57
CA LEU A 87 -10.15 -14.87 5.06
C LEU A 87 -10.69 -16.21 5.59
N GLN A 88 -11.42 -16.20 6.71
CA GLN A 88 -12.06 -17.38 7.33
C GLN A 88 -13.56 -17.49 7.00
N SER A 89 -14.12 -16.54 6.25
CA SER A 89 -15.55 -16.48 5.95
C SER A 89 -15.89 -17.16 4.61
N ASP A 90 -17.19 -17.31 4.36
CA ASP A 90 -17.68 -17.74 3.05
C ASP A 90 -17.65 -16.60 2.02
N ASP A 91 -17.59 -15.35 2.47
CA ASP A 91 -17.53 -14.15 1.64
C ASP A 91 -16.08 -13.64 1.48
N VAL A 92 -15.14 -14.57 1.31
CA VAL A 92 -13.74 -14.23 1.09
C VAL A 92 -13.55 -13.55 -0.28
N PRO A 93 -12.73 -12.48 -0.41
CA PRO A 93 -12.38 -11.93 -1.71
C PRO A 93 -11.55 -12.93 -2.52
N ASP A 94 -11.62 -12.85 -3.86
CA ASP A 94 -10.73 -13.63 -4.73
C ASP A 94 -9.29 -13.17 -4.57
N PHE A 95 -9.07 -11.87 -4.50
CA PHE A 95 -7.77 -11.30 -4.20
C PHE A 95 -7.89 -9.97 -3.44
N PHE A 96 -6.81 -9.64 -2.75
CA PHE A 96 -6.75 -8.44 -1.92
C PHE A 96 -5.35 -7.83 -1.91
N PHE A 97 -5.28 -6.54 -1.55
CA PHE A 97 -4.02 -5.81 -1.44
C PHE A 97 -3.15 -6.36 -0.31
N SER A 98 -1.86 -6.54 -0.57
CA SER A 98 -0.86 -6.97 0.42
C SER A 98 0.38 -6.08 0.35
N TRP A 99 0.90 -5.74 1.54
CA TRP A 99 2.19 -5.05 1.70
C TRP A 99 3.39 -5.99 1.68
N GLY A 100 3.19 -7.29 1.43
CA GLY A 100 4.26 -8.29 1.47
C GLY A 100 4.76 -8.56 2.90
N GLY A 101 6.03 -8.97 3.01
CA GLY A 101 6.72 -9.18 4.28
C GLY A 101 6.13 -10.27 5.17
N GLY A 102 6.42 -10.20 6.47
CA GLY A 102 5.97 -11.18 7.47
C GLY A 102 4.45 -11.29 7.59
N VAL A 103 3.71 -10.19 7.34
CA VAL A 103 2.24 -10.23 7.33
C VAL A 103 1.73 -11.14 6.19
N LEU A 104 2.28 -11.02 4.98
CA LEU A 104 1.92 -11.92 3.87
C LEU A 104 2.32 -13.36 4.16
N LYS A 105 3.50 -13.57 4.78
CA LYS A 105 3.94 -14.90 5.21
C LYS A 105 2.95 -15.50 6.20
N GLN A 106 2.59 -14.80 7.27
CA GLN A 106 1.58 -15.25 8.25
C GLN A 106 0.23 -15.55 7.60
N GLN A 107 -0.22 -14.71 6.65
CA GLN A 107 -1.45 -14.96 5.89
C GLN A 107 -1.36 -16.26 5.06
N SER A 108 -0.20 -16.57 4.47
CA SER A 108 0.00 -17.80 3.70
C SER A 108 -0.07 -19.05 4.59
N GLU A 109 0.42 -18.97 5.82
CA GLU A 109 0.42 -20.04 6.82
C GLU A 109 -0.98 -20.39 7.33
N THR A 110 -1.95 -19.45 7.25
CA THR A 110 -3.36 -19.74 7.58
C THR A 110 -4.01 -20.75 6.65
N GLY A 111 -3.40 -21.01 5.51
CA GLY A 111 -3.95 -21.87 4.47
C GLY A 111 -5.07 -21.24 3.64
N ALA A 112 -5.36 -19.94 3.81
CA ALA A 112 -6.37 -19.21 3.03
C ALA A 112 -5.86 -18.77 1.65
N LEU A 113 -4.53 -18.60 1.49
CA LEU A 113 -3.95 -18.13 0.24
C LEU A 113 -3.64 -19.26 -0.74
N GLN A 114 -3.69 -18.92 -2.03
CA GLN A 114 -3.25 -19.74 -3.13
C GLN A 114 -1.77 -19.50 -3.42
N ASP A 115 -0.98 -20.57 -3.55
CA ASP A 115 0.35 -20.52 -4.16
C ASP A 115 0.20 -20.22 -5.65
N VAL A 116 0.68 -19.03 -6.08
CA VAL A 116 0.59 -18.58 -7.48
C VAL A 116 1.84 -18.92 -8.30
N THR A 117 2.80 -19.66 -7.73
CA THR A 117 4.07 -20.04 -8.40
C THR A 117 3.81 -20.72 -9.75
N ALA A 118 2.91 -21.71 -9.77
CA ALA A 118 2.58 -22.43 -11.00
C ALA A 118 1.94 -21.53 -12.07
N ALA A 119 1.11 -20.54 -11.66
CA ALA A 119 0.52 -19.58 -12.58
C ALA A 119 1.58 -18.62 -13.15
N LEU A 120 2.53 -18.19 -12.33
CA LEU A 120 3.67 -17.35 -12.77
C LEU A 120 4.58 -18.10 -13.73
N ASP A 121 4.79 -19.41 -13.53
CA ASP A 121 5.72 -20.24 -14.30
C ASP A 121 5.07 -20.90 -15.53
N ALA A 122 3.76 -20.78 -15.67
CA ALA A 122 3.05 -21.26 -16.85
C ALA A 122 3.59 -20.62 -18.14
N ASP A 123 3.40 -21.30 -19.26
CA ASP A 123 3.81 -20.84 -20.59
C ASP A 123 5.31 -20.42 -20.64
N GLY A 124 6.18 -21.20 -19.99
CA GLY A 124 7.62 -20.94 -19.94
C GLY A 124 7.97 -19.72 -19.06
N GLY A 125 7.15 -19.42 -18.08
CA GLY A 125 7.34 -18.31 -17.13
C GLY A 125 7.02 -16.96 -17.75
N LYS A 126 6.08 -16.89 -18.67
CA LYS A 126 5.70 -15.64 -19.34
C LYS A 126 5.25 -14.58 -18.34
N LEU A 127 4.38 -14.95 -17.39
CA LEU A 127 3.88 -14.01 -16.38
C LEU A 127 4.97 -13.62 -15.39
N ARG A 128 5.80 -14.55 -14.93
CA ARG A 128 6.96 -14.24 -14.06
C ARG A 128 7.91 -13.23 -14.69
N LYS A 129 8.22 -13.41 -15.99
CA LYS A 129 9.11 -12.54 -16.76
C LYS A 129 8.50 -11.16 -17.05
N ALA A 130 7.20 -11.00 -16.86
CA ALA A 130 6.53 -9.71 -16.99
C ALA A 130 6.83 -8.77 -15.80
N TYR A 131 7.39 -9.27 -14.71
CA TYR A 131 7.73 -8.46 -13.53
C TYR A 131 9.24 -8.45 -13.28
N THR A 132 9.71 -7.42 -12.55
CA THR A 132 11.09 -7.37 -12.09
C THR A 132 11.36 -8.52 -11.12
N PRO A 133 12.53 -9.19 -11.18
CA PRO A 133 12.83 -10.31 -10.28
C PRO A 133 12.65 -9.94 -8.79
N ALA A 134 13.14 -8.78 -8.37
CA ALA A 134 13.04 -8.34 -6.98
C ALA A 134 11.59 -8.22 -6.48
N SER A 135 10.64 -7.84 -7.35
CA SER A 135 9.23 -7.74 -6.95
C SER A 135 8.56 -9.10 -6.78
N VAL A 136 9.00 -10.11 -7.53
CA VAL A 136 8.54 -11.49 -7.36
C VAL A 136 9.18 -12.11 -6.11
N ASP A 137 10.50 -11.94 -5.96
CA ASP A 137 11.27 -12.51 -4.83
C ASP A 137 10.76 -11.99 -3.48
N GLY A 138 10.43 -10.70 -3.40
CA GLY A 138 9.90 -10.08 -2.18
C GLY A 138 8.50 -10.56 -1.77
N LEU A 139 7.80 -11.29 -2.65
CA LEU A 139 6.48 -11.91 -2.37
C LEU A 139 6.57 -13.44 -2.34
N THR A 140 7.81 -13.98 -2.29
CA THR A 140 8.09 -15.42 -2.32
C THR A 140 8.68 -15.85 -0.98
N PHE A 141 8.05 -16.82 -0.33
CA PHE A 141 8.49 -17.43 0.92
C PHE A 141 8.54 -18.94 0.75
N GLU A 142 9.62 -19.56 1.21
CA GLU A 142 9.81 -21.02 1.15
C GLU A 142 9.64 -21.62 -0.27
N GLY A 143 10.09 -20.85 -1.29
CA GLY A 143 10.00 -21.24 -2.70
C GLY A 143 8.61 -21.11 -3.33
N LYS A 144 7.63 -20.53 -2.61
CA LYS A 144 6.26 -20.28 -3.09
C LYS A 144 5.98 -18.80 -3.17
N THR A 145 5.38 -18.36 -4.27
CA THR A 145 4.94 -16.96 -4.45
C THR A 145 3.47 -16.84 -4.05
N TRP A 146 3.13 -15.85 -3.20
CA TRP A 146 1.83 -15.72 -2.56
C TRP A 146 0.99 -14.53 -3.03
N ALA A 147 1.58 -13.69 -3.87
CA ALA A 147 0.89 -12.54 -4.45
C ALA A 147 1.41 -12.23 -5.85
N ILE A 148 0.57 -11.64 -6.68
CA ILE A 148 0.98 -11.06 -7.97
C ILE A 148 1.57 -9.68 -7.70
N PRO A 149 2.81 -9.37 -8.16
CA PRO A 149 3.44 -8.07 -7.96
C PRO A 149 2.59 -6.93 -8.54
N TYR A 150 2.59 -5.77 -7.84
CA TYR A 150 1.80 -4.62 -8.27
C TYR A 150 2.59 -3.32 -8.31
N LYS A 151 3.29 -2.98 -7.23
CA LYS A 151 4.09 -1.74 -7.17
C LYS A 151 5.16 -1.84 -6.10
N VAL A 152 6.17 -1.00 -6.23
CA VAL A 152 7.14 -0.75 -5.17
C VAL A 152 6.91 0.64 -4.58
N GLY A 153 6.92 0.75 -3.25
CA GLY A 153 6.83 2.01 -2.53
C GLY A 153 8.20 2.53 -2.12
N LEU A 154 8.32 3.83 -1.91
CA LEU A 154 9.52 4.48 -1.40
C LEU A 154 9.15 5.61 -0.45
N VAL A 155 9.64 5.54 0.77
CA VAL A 155 9.48 6.59 1.78
C VAL A 155 10.61 7.61 1.66
N SER A 156 10.25 8.90 1.59
CA SER A 156 11.21 10.01 1.49
C SER A 156 10.63 11.27 2.10
N PHE A 157 11.48 12.25 2.37
CA PHE A 157 11.00 13.58 2.71
C PHE A 157 10.54 14.34 1.47
N PHE A 158 9.34 14.92 1.56
CA PHE A 158 8.84 15.95 0.66
C PHE A 158 8.80 17.27 1.40
N TYR A 159 9.17 18.38 0.75
CA TYR A 159 9.21 19.68 1.39
C TYR A 159 8.64 20.79 0.54
N ASN A 160 8.11 21.82 1.20
CA ASN A 160 7.63 23.05 0.58
C ASN A 160 8.80 23.99 0.38
N LYS A 161 9.20 24.21 -0.89
CA LYS A 161 10.36 25.05 -1.26
C LYS A 161 10.22 26.48 -0.76
N ALA A 162 9.01 27.06 -0.80
CA ALA A 162 8.77 28.42 -0.33
C ALA A 162 8.96 28.55 1.19
N LEU A 163 8.52 27.55 1.98
CA LEU A 163 8.70 27.55 3.43
C LEU A 163 10.15 27.30 3.82
N PHE A 164 10.86 26.44 3.10
CA PHE A 164 12.30 26.23 3.29
C PHE A 164 13.08 27.52 2.99
N ALA A 165 12.77 28.18 1.88
CA ALA A 165 13.39 29.47 1.54
C ALA A 165 13.09 30.55 2.60
N LYS A 166 11.85 30.63 3.11
CA LYS A 166 11.46 31.55 4.17
C LYS A 166 12.23 31.31 5.47
N ALA A 167 12.55 30.06 5.78
CA ALA A 167 13.35 29.68 6.94
C ALA A 167 14.86 29.73 6.67
N ASP A 168 15.31 30.12 5.46
CA ASP A 168 16.69 30.08 5.00
C ASP A 168 17.33 28.69 5.22
N VAL A 169 16.58 27.61 4.87
CA VAL A 169 17.01 26.22 4.89
C VAL A 169 17.15 25.72 3.46
N LYS A 170 18.23 24.99 3.19
CA LYS A 170 18.48 24.34 1.90
C LYS A 170 18.43 22.83 2.10
N ALA A 171 17.62 22.14 1.29
CA ALA A 171 17.44 20.69 1.41
C ALA A 171 18.75 19.93 1.09
N GLU A 172 19.58 20.47 0.20
CA GLU A 172 20.87 19.89 -0.18
C GLU A 172 21.92 19.91 0.96
N ASP A 173 21.70 20.74 2.00
CA ASP A 173 22.57 20.81 3.18
C ASP A 173 22.19 19.77 4.25
N ILE A 174 21.01 19.14 4.14
CA ILE A 174 20.52 18.11 5.07
C ILE A 174 21.06 16.76 4.64
N LYS A 175 22.22 16.36 5.18
CA LYS A 175 22.88 15.09 4.86
C LYS A 175 22.92 14.13 6.03
N THR A 176 23.02 14.67 7.24
CA THR A 176 23.09 13.90 8.47
C THR A 176 21.90 14.20 9.38
N TRP A 177 21.69 13.35 10.39
CA TRP A 177 20.63 13.55 11.39
C TRP A 177 20.82 14.86 12.15
N THR A 178 22.06 15.21 12.47
CA THR A 178 22.42 16.50 13.08
C THR A 178 22.00 17.68 12.19
N ASP A 179 22.26 17.62 10.89
CA ASP A 179 21.81 18.66 9.94
C ASP A 179 20.28 18.75 9.90
N PHE A 180 19.59 17.59 9.93
CA PHE A 180 18.13 17.54 9.94
C PHE A 180 17.54 18.19 11.20
N LEU A 181 18.05 17.86 12.39
CA LEU A 181 17.62 18.48 13.64
C LEU A 181 17.91 19.99 13.66
N ALA A 182 19.03 20.42 13.08
CA ALA A 182 19.34 21.85 12.92
C ALA A 182 18.34 22.55 11.98
N ALA A 183 17.98 21.91 10.87
CA ALA A 183 16.97 22.42 9.95
C ALA A 183 15.58 22.52 10.63
N VAL A 184 15.17 21.51 11.40
CA VAL A 184 13.93 21.53 12.20
C VAL A 184 13.91 22.72 13.17
N LYS A 185 15.00 22.92 13.91
CA LYS A 185 15.13 24.08 14.83
C LYS A 185 15.02 25.42 14.09
N LYS A 186 15.67 25.55 12.94
CA LYS A 186 15.66 26.76 12.12
C LYS A 186 14.28 27.07 11.55
N ILE A 187 13.58 26.07 11.03
CA ILE A 187 12.21 26.19 10.54
C ILE A 187 11.26 26.60 11.67
N LYS A 188 11.37 25.98 12.85
CA LYS A 188 10.57 26.32 14.03
C LYS A 188 10.83 27.74 14.49
N ALA A 189 12.07 28.20 14.52
CA ALA A 189 12.46 29.56 14.87
C ALA A 189 11.91 30.62 13.90
N ALA A 190 11.66 30.25 12.64
CA ALA A 190 10.98 31.11 11.65
C ALA A 190 9.45 31.15 11.84
N GLY A 191 8.89 30.55 12.89
CA GLY A 191 7.46 30.48 13.18
C GLY A 191 6.69 29.53 12.24
N ILE A 192 7.39 28.55 11.66
CA ILE A 192 6.80 27.57 10.73
C ILE A 192 6.76 26.20 11.43
N VAL A 193 5.65 25.45 11.27
CA VAL A 193 5.60 24.07 11.70
C VAL A 193 6.59 23.25 10.85
N PRO A 194 7.58 22.59 11.45
CA PRO A 194 8.60 21.88 10.67
C PRO A 194 8.05 20.70 9.87
N ILE A 195 7.24 19.85 10.50
CA ILE A 195 6.84 18.55 9.93
C ILE A 195 5.34 18.36 10.06
N ALA A 196 4.68 17.93 8.99
CA ALA A 196 3.33 17.36 9.06
C ALA A 196 3.44 15.94 9.61
N GLY A 197 2.86 15.68 10.79
CA GLY A 197 2.90 14.39 11.48
C GLY A 197 1.52 13.74 11.60
N GLY A 198 1.47 12.41 11.50
CA GLY A 198 0.25 11.61 11.61
C GLY A 198 0.41 10.50 12.64
N GLY A 199 0.07 10.79 13.91
CA GLY A 199 0.17 9.82 15.01
C GLY A 199 -1.11 9.04 15.28
N GLY A 200 -2.26 9.42 14.70
CA GLY A 200 -3.53 8.76 14.95
C GLY A 200 -3.59 7.32 14.44
N GLU A 201 -3.00 7.07 13.30
CA GLU A 201 -2.85 5.72 12.73
C GLU A 201 -1.51 5.07 13.09
N LYS A 202 -0.64 5.79 13.79
CA LYS A 202 0.68 5.40 14.33
C LYS A 202 1.73 5.05 13.27
N TRP A 203 1.38 4.28 12.24
CA TRP A 203 2.29 3.82 11.20
C TRP A 203 3.06 4.94 10.47
N PRO A 204 2.58 6.18 10.27
CA PRO A 204 3.42 7.20 9.63
C PRO A 204 4.64 7.60 10.48
N ILE A 205 4.53 7.48 11.81
CA ILE A 205 5.62 7.83 12.73
C ILE A 205 6.69 6.75 12.76
N HIS A 206 6.33 5.46 12.59
CA HIS A 206 7.34 4.40 12.61
C HIS A 206 8.35 4.51 11.46
N PHE A 207 8.06 5.23 10.38
CA PHE A 207 9.02 5.46 9.31
C PHE A 207 10.30 6.15 9.80
N TYR A 208 10.17 7.08 10.77
CA TYR A 208 11.33 7.72 11.39
C TYR A 208 12.17 6.71 12.16
N TRP A 209 11.53 5.93 13.04
CA TRP A 209 12.22 4.90 13.82
C TRP A 209 12.87 3.86 12.89
N SER A 210 12.15 3.37 11.89
CA SER A 210 12.66 2.40 10.93
C SER A 210 13.90 2.90 10.19
N TYR A 211 13.84 4.11 9.66
CA TYR A 211 15.01 4.70 9.02
C TYR A 211 16.17 4.92 9.99
N LEU A 212 15.90 5.34 11.21
CA LEU A 212 16.95 5.51 12.22
C LEU A 212 17.61 4.18 12.57
N VAL A 213 16.84 3.08 12.73
CA VAL A 213 17.39 1.72 12.88
C VAL A 213 18.26 1.34 11.68
N MET A 214 17.78 1.60 10.46
CA MET A 214 18.55 1.35 9.24
C MET A 214 19.83 2.18 9.20
N ARG A 215 19.82 3.41 9.68
CA ARG A 215 20.99 4.32 9.66
C ARG A 215 22.00 3.99 10.76
N GLU A 216 21.55 3.66 11.97
CA GLU A 216 22.41 3.28 13.07
C GLU A 216 23.02 1.88 12.89
N GLY A 217 22.19 0.86 12.69
CA GLY A 217 22.62 -0.54 12.68
C GLY A 217 22.92 -1.11 11.29
N GLY A 218 22.38 -0.52 10.23
CA GLY A 218 22.43 -1.06 8.88
C GLY A 218 21.66 -2.38 8.74
N GLN A 219 21.73 -2.98 7.56
CA GLN A 219 21.03 -4.23 7.23
C GLN A 219 21.40 -5.37 8.21
N LYS A 220 22.67 -5.49 8.56
CA LYS A 220 23.14 -6.59 9.40
C LYS A 220 22.46 -6.66 10.77
N VAL A 221 22.30 -5.52 11.43
CA VAL A 221 21.64 -5.45 12.75
C VAL A 221 20.18 -5.80 12.64
N PHE A 222 19.50 -5.25 11.61
CA PHE A 222 18.09 -5.56 11.41
C PHE A 222 17.84 -7.02 11.09
N ASP A 223 18.62 -7.61 10.17
CA ASP A 223 18.50 -9.02 9.81
C ASP A 223 18.76 -9.93 11.02
N ALA A 224 19.78 -9.62 11.86
CA ALA A 224 20.06 -10.36 13.10
C ALA A 224 18.86 -10.28 14.07
N ALA A 225 18.32 -9.08 14.30
CA ALA A 225 17.16 -8.90 15.17
C ALA A 225 15.92 -9.67 14.66
N LYS A 226 15.63 -9.59 13.37
CA LYS A 226 14.52 -10.30 12.73
C LYS A 226 14.65 -11.82 12.77
N ASN A 227 15.89 -12.33 12.78
CA ASN A 227 16.17 -13.77 12.87
C ASN A 227 16.30 -14.28 14.31
N GLY A 228 16.14 -13.43 15.33
CA GLY A 228 16.34 -13.78 16.72
C GLY A 228 17.79 -14.04 17.07
N GLU A 229 18.73 -13.41 16.35
CA GLU A 229 20.17 -13.57 16.55
C GLU A 229 20.74 -12.39 17.38
N GLY A 230 21.86 -12.64 18.07
CA GLY A 230 22.56 -11.62 18.86
C GLY A 230 21.71 -11.11 20.04
N GLU A 231 21.64 -9.79 20.21
CA GLU A 231 20.83 -9.13 21.24
C GLU A 231 19.39 -8.83 20.74
N GLY A 232 19.04 -9.28 19.53
CA GLY A 232 17.72 -9.05 18.95
C GLY A 232 17.40 -7.57 18.83
N PHE A 233 16.19 -7.16 19.23
CA PHE A 233 15.78 -5.76 19.24
C PHE A 233 16.39 -4.94 20.39
N LEU A 234 17.14 -5.58 21.30
CA LEU A 234 17.92 -4.90 22.35
C LEU A 234 19.32 -4.48 21.88
N ASP A 235 19.67 -4.71 20.61
CA ASP A 235 20.93 -4.25 20.04
C ASP A 235 21.13 -2.75 20.31
N PRO A 236 22.31 -2.31 20.77
CA PRO A 236 22.60 -0.91 21.08
C PRO A 236 22.27 0.07 19.94
N ALA A 237 22.40 -0.34 18.67
CA ALA A 237 22.05 0.51 17.54
C ALA A 237 20.54 0.72 17.42
N ILE A 238 19.72 -0.27 17.77
CA ILE A 238 18.26 -0.16 17.78
C ILE A 238 17.79 0.75 18.92
N ILE A 239 18.40 0.61 20.12
CA ILE A 239 18.10 1.50 21.24
C ILE A 239 18.51 2.94 20.89
N LYS A 240 19.68 3.12 20.26
CA LYS A 240 20.18 4.44 19.82
C LYS A 240 19.24 5.11 18.80
N ALA A 241 18.67 4.33 17.86
CA ALA A 241 17.67 4.82 16.94
C ALA A 241 16.43 5.37 17.66
N GLY A 242 16.01 4.74 18.76
CA GLY A 242 14.97 5.26 19.64
C GLY A 242 15.38 6.56 20.34
N ASP A 243 16.64 6.70 20.78
CA ASP A 243 17.16 7.93 21.39
C ASP A 243 17.14 9.10 20.37
N ASP A 244 17.53 8.84 19.14
CA ASP A 244 17.51 9.83 18.06
C ASP A 244 16.08 10.29 17.73
N LEU A 245 15.12 9.35 17.73
CA LEU A 245 13.71 9.68 17.58
C LEU A 245 13.18 10.53 18.76
N ALA A 246 13.58 10.19 19.99
CA ALA A 246 13.25 10.99 21.17
C ALA A 246 13.85 12.41 21.11
N GLU A 247 15.06 12.56 20.55
CA GLU A 247 15.67 13.87 20.33
C GLU A 247 14.86 14.73 19.36
N LEU A 248 14.35 14.14 18.28
CA LEU A 248 13.43 14.82 17.37
C LEU A 248 12.15 15.25 18.12
N GLY A 249 11.56 14.35 18.92
CA GLY A 249 10.34 14.63 19.70
C GLY A 249 10.49 15.82 20.64
N LYS A 250 11.65 15.97 21.31
CA LYS A 250 11.95 17.11 22.21
C LYS A 250 11.93 18.46 21.48
N LEU A 251 12.09 18.50 20.18
CA LEU A 251 11.98 19.72 19.38
C LEU A 251 10.51 20.10 19.10
N GLU A 252 9.54 19.25 19.44
CA GLU A 252 8.11 19.44 19.12
C GLU A 252 7.92 19.82 17.64
N PRO A 253 8.34 18.94 16.69
CA PRO A 253 8.46 19.31 15.29
C PRO A 253 7.12 19.29 14.54
N PHE A 254 6.09 18.65 15.12
CA PHE A 254 4.83 18.40 14.45
C PHE A 254 3.78 19.47 14.73
N GLN A 255 2.73 19.53 13.89
CA GLN A 255 1.59 20.41 14.12
C GLN A 255 0.82 20.02 15.41
N PRO A 256 0.13 20.99 16.07
CA PRO A 256 -0.75 20.67 17.19
C PRO A 256 -1.78 19.60 16.82
N GLY A 257 -2.00 18.64 17.72
CA GLY A 257 -2.96 17.56 17.53
C GLY A 257 -2.48 16.41 16.64
N TYR A 258 -1.21 16.36 16.28
CA TYR A 258 -0.65 15.30 15.41
C TYR A 258 -0.90 13.88 15.93
N LEU A 259 -0.96 13.67 17.24
CA LEU A 259 -1.23 12.36 17.85
C LEU A 259 -2.60 11.77 17.47
N GLY A 260 -3.56 12.61 17.11
CA GLY A 260 -4.88 12.18 16.63
C GLY A 260 -5.07 12.33 15.11
N ALA A 261 -4.08 12.87 14.41
CA ALA A 261 -4.20 13.11 12.96
C ALA A 261 -4.08 11.81 12.17
N THR A 262 -5.02 11.58 11.25
CA THR A 262 -4.98 10.51 10.28
C THR A 262 -4.01 10.84 9.13
N TRP A 263 -3.64 9.85 8.31
CA TRP A 263 -2.79 10.09 7.15
C TRP A 263 -3.40 11.09 6.15
N PRO A 264 -4.68 11.01 5.76
CA PRO A 264 -5.31 12.04 4.95
C PRO A 264 -5.23 13.45 5.55
N GLN A 265 -5.44 13.60 6.87
CA GLN A 265 -5.31 14.88 7.56
C GLN A 265 -3.86 15.41 7.54
N THR A 266 -2.89 14.52 7.69
CA THR A 266 -1.46 14.84 7.63
C THR A 266 -1.07 15.36 6.24
N LEU A 267 -1.54 14.68 5.19
CA LEU A 267 -1.38 15.12 3.80
C LEU A 267 -2.03 16.50 3.56
N GLY A 268 -3.20 16.75 4.16
CA GLY A 268 -3.89 18.05 4.11
C GLY A 268 -3.10 19.16 4.77
N VAL A 269 -2.50 18.92 5.93
CA VAL A 269 -1.63 19.90 6.63
C VAL A 269 -0.44 20.30 5.74
N PHE A 270 0.21 19.34 5.08
CA PHE A 270 1.28 19.62 4.14
C PHE A 270 0.78 20.32 2.88
N GLY A 271 -0.32 19.85 2.29
CA GLY A 271 -0.94 20.40 1.09
C GLY A 271 -1.42 21.85 1.25
N ASP A 272 -1.94 22.19 2.42
CA ASP A 272 -2.33 23.57 2.79
C ASP A 272 -1.12 24.49 3.04
N GLY A 273 0.11 23.98 2.95
CA GLY A 273 1.32 24.74 3.27
C GLY A 273 1.43 25.11 4.73
N LYS A 274 0.79 24.38 5.64
CA LYS A 274 0.82 24.60 7.09
C LYS A 274 2.04 23.99 7.76
N ALA A 275 2.74 23.05 7.10
CA ALA A 275 3.99 22.48 7.55
C ALA A 275 5.03 22.51 6.43
N ALA A 276 6.31 22.61 6.81
CA ALA A 276 7.42 22.76 5.87
C ALA A 276 7.76 21.46 5.14
N MET A 277 7.61 20.29 5.79
CA MET A 277 7.92 18.99 5.19
C MET A 277 7.03 17.88 5.73
N ILE A 278 7.06 16.74 5.07
CA ILE A 278 6.41 15.49 5.43
C ILE A 278 7.30 14.31 5.05
N LEU A 279 7.37 13.29 5.90
CA LEU A 279 7.95 12.00 5.55
C LEU A 279 6.82 11.10 5.01
N GLY A 280 6.90 10.68 3.76
CA GLY A 280 5.81 9.95 3.13
C GLY A 280 6.23 9.22 1.86
N PHE A 281 5.24 8.64 1.19
CA PHE A 281 5.42 7.81 0.00
C PHE A 281 5.71 8.63 -1.25
N GLU A 282 6.14 7.95 -2.30
CA GLU A 282 6.34 8.49 -3.65
C GLU A 282 5.10 9.22 -4.21
N ALA A 283 3.90 8.78 -3.82
CA ALA A 283 2.62 9.39 -4.24
C ALA A 283 2.21 10.62 -3.40
N THR A 284 3.03 11.06 -2.43
CA THR A 284 2.70 12.20 -1.53
C THR A 284 2.39 13.48 -2.33
N GLU A 285 3.12 13.73 -3.42
CA GLU A 285 2.90 14.91 -4.29
C GLU A 285 1.49 14.92 -4.90
N ALA A 286 0.98 13.80 -5.35
CA ALA A 286 -0.37 13.68 -5.88
C ALA A 286 -1.43 13.73 -4.76
N ASN A 287 -1.19 12.99 -3.68
CA ASN A 287 -2.17 12.81 -2.60
C ASN A 287 -2.38 14.06 -1.74
N GLN A 288 -1.36 14.91 -1.55
CA GLN A 288 -1.50 16.13 -0.78
C GLN A 288 -2.55 17.09 -1.39
N ARG A 289 -2.67 17.15 -2.73
CA ARG A 289 -3.64 18.01 -3.41
C ARG A 289 -5.07 17.66 -3.07
N LYS A 290 -5.39 16.38 -3.07
CA LYS A 290 -6.72 15.87 -2.77
C LYS A 290 -7.14 16.17 -1.33
N ASN A 291 -6.17 16.11 -0.41
CA ASN A 291 -6.42 16.27 1.01
C ASN A 291 -6.27 17.72 1.51
N ALA A 292 -5.77 18.63 0.67
CA ALA A 292 -5.74 20.06 0.97
C ALA A 292 -7.14 20.64 1.02
N GLY A 293 -7.35 21.63 1.89
CA GLY A 293 -8.65 22.26 2.12
C GLY A 293 -9.23 22.98 0.91
N ASP A 294 -8.39 23.43 -0.03
CA ASP A 294 -8.78 24.06 -1.30
C ASP A 294 -8.91 23.06 -2.47
N GLY A 295 -8.63 21.78 -2.24
CA GLY A 295 -8.61 20.71 -3.24
C GLY A 295 -7.53 20.87 -4.32
N LYS A 296 -6.59 21.84 -4.19
CA LYS A 296 -5.50 22.11 -5.12
C LYS A 296 -4.14 21.79 -4.52
N GLY A 297 -3.96 22.11 -3.24
CA GLY A 297 -2.73 21.90 -2.49
C GLY A 297 -1.52 22.64 -3.08
N LEU A 298 -0.33 22.19 -2.74
CA LEU A 298 0.91 22.72 -3.26
C LEU A 298 1.09 22.34 -4.73
N SER A 299 1.55 23.31 -5.55
CA SER A 299 1.96 23.02 -6.93
C SER A 299 3.22 22.13 -6.95
N SER A 300 3.37 21.29 -7.97
CA SER A 300 4.54 20.41 -8.14
C SER A 300 5.84 21.18 -8.11
N ASP A 301 5.89 22.38 -8.72
CA ASP A 301 7.09 23.24 -8.77
C ASP A 301 7.51 23.73 -7.38
N ASN A 302 6.56 23.83 -6.43
CA ASN A 302 6.84 24.25 -5.05
C ASN A 302 7.15 23.07 -4.12
N ILE A 303 7.07 21.82 -4.60
CA ILE A 303 7.47 20.65 -3.84
C ILE A 303 8.88 20.23 -4.27
N GLY A 304 9.73 19.96 -3.29
CA GLY A 304 10.99 19.30 -3.47
C GLY A 304 11.04 17.99 -2.70
N ARG A 305 12.12 17.24 -2.88
CA ARG A 305 12.31 15.95 -2.24
C ARG A 305 13.78 15.83 -1.78
N PHE A 306 14.01 15.14 -0.65
CA PHE A 306 15.34 14.70 -0.23
C PHE A 306 15.26 13.33 0.46
N VAL A 307 16.40 12.62 0.45
CA VAL A 307 16.52 11.30 1.05
C VAL A 307 16.58 11.41 2.58
N PHE A 308 16.17 10.36 3.29
CA PHE A 308 16.35 10.32 4.74
C PHE A 308 17.85 10.40 5.09
N PRO A 309 18.26 11.34 5.97
CA PRO A 309 19.67 11.59 6.26
C PRO A 309 20.36 10.37 6.87
N THR A 310 21.69 10.35 6.81
CA THR A 310 22.51 9.39 7.54
C THR A 310 22.65 9.80 9.00
N VAL A 311 23.09 8.88 9.86
CA VAL A 311 23.47 9.17 11.24
C VAL A 311 25.00 9.15 11.34
N GLU A 312 25.57 10.09 12.06
CA GLU A 312 27.03 10.17 12.26
C GLU A 312 27.52 8.96 13.06
N GLY A 313 28.44 8.20 12.46
CA GLY A 313 28.99 6.99 13.05
C GLY A 313 28.13 5.73 12.87
N GLY A 314 26.93 5.86 12.29
CA GLY A 314 26.05 4.72 11.98
C GLY A 314 26.57 3.87 10.82
N ALA A 315 26.11 2.61 10.76
CA ALA A 315 26.53 1.62 9.77
C ALA A 315 25.72 1.68 8.46
N GLY A 316 24.55 2.33 8.47
CA GLY A 316 23.65 2.41 7.31
C GLY A 316 24.13 3.41 6.26
N LYS A 317 23.73 3.14 5.01
CA LYS A 317 24.13 3.93 3.84
C LYS A 317 23.04 4.91 3.42
N PRO A 318 23.38 6.06 2.81
CA PRO A 318 22.37 6.97 2.25
C PRO A 318 21.56 6.34 1.11
N THR A 319 22.08 5.27 0.49
CA THR A 319 21.44 4.50 -0.57
C THR A 319 20.46 3.43 -0.06
N ASP A 320 20.47 3.13 1.25
CA ASP A 320 19.51 2.20 1.82
C ASP A 320 18.13 2.86 1.90
N THR A 321 17.10 2.16 1.43
CA THR A 321 15.75 2.71 1.23
C THR A 321 14.70 1.92 2.02
N LEU A 322 13.67 2.60 2.47
CA LEU A 322 12.49 2.03 3.13
C LEU A 322 11.28 2.17 2.22
N GLY A 323 10.49 1.11 2.09
CA GLY A 323 9.24 1.14 1.33
C GLY A 323 8.63 -0.25 1.21
N GLY A 324 7.47 -0.35 0.56
CA GLY A 324 6.77 -1.62 0.42
C GLY A 324 7.04 -2.31 -0.91
N LEU A 325 7.08 -3.63 -0.90
CA LEU A 325 6.88 -4.47 -2.08
C LEU A 325 5.43 -4.94 -2.05
N ASN A 326 4.56 -4.24 -2.78
CA ASN A 326 3.13 -4.49 -2.71
C ASN A 326 2.67 -5.41 -3.82
N GLY A 327 1.72 -6.27 -3.50
CA GLY A 327 1.13 -7.21 -4.44
C GLY A 327 -0.34 -7.47 -4.16
N TRP A 328 -0.95 -8.25 -5.02
CA TRP A 328 -2.29 -8.74 -4.88
C TRP A 328 -2.24 -10.19 -4.41
N ALA A 329 -2.50 -10.42 -3.13
CA ALA A 329 -2.57 -11.76 -2.55
C ALA A 329 -3.84 -12.48 -3.05
N VAL A 330 -3.68 -13.72 -3.52
CA VAL A 330 -4.75 -14.50 -4.14
C VAL A 330 -5.24 -15.54 -3.15
N THR A 331 -6.56 -15.65 -2.96
CA THR A 331 -7.14 -16.65 -2.05
C THR A 331 -7.36 -17.99 -2.76
N LYS A 332 -7.47 -19.07 -1.99
CA LYS A 332 -7.76 -20.42 -2.56
C LYS A 332 -9.13 -20.53 -3.24
N LYS A 333 -10.05 -19.61 -2.97
CA LYS A 333 -11.36 -19.57 -3.62
C LYS A 333 -11.36 -18.78 -4.93
N ALA A 334 -10.26 -18.11 -5.24
CA ALA A 334 -10.14 -17.34 -6.46
C ALA A 334 -10.32 -18.21 -7.71
N SER A 335 -11.14 -17.72 -8.62
CA SER A 335 -11.33 -18.34 -9.92
C SER A 335 -10.11 -18.17 -10.83
N LYS A 336 -10.07 -18.91 -11.93
CA LYS A 336 -9.03 -18.68 -12.97
C LYS A 336 -9.14 -17.27 -13.55
N GLU A 337 -10.37 -16.77 -13.71
CA GLU A 337 -10.67 -15.44 -14.24
C GLU A 337 -10.10 -14.33 -13.35
N ALA A 338 -10.02 -14.56 -12.03
CA ALA A 338 -9.36 -13.64 -11.10
C ALA A 338 -7.84 -13.51 -11.38
N LEU A 339 -7.16 -14.63 -11.66
CA LEU A 339 -5.74 -14.62 -12.03
C LEU A 339 -5.52 -14.00 -13.42
N ASP A 340 -6.39 -14.30 -14.38
CA ASP A 340 -6.33 -13.73 -15.74
C ASP A 340 -6.56 -12.20 -15.67
N PHE A 341 -7.50 -11.73 -14.84
CA PHE A 341 -7.71 -10.31 -14.59
C PHE A 341 -6.50 -9.65 -13.91
N LEU A 342 -5.90 -10.29 -12.90
CA LEU A 342 -4.70 -9.77 -12.26
C LEU A 342 -3.53 -9.63 -13.25
N ALA A 343 -3.32 -10.61 -14.12
CA ALA A 343 -2.33 -10.52 -15.18
C ALA A 343 -2.61 -9.39 -16.17
N PHE A 344 -3.89 -9.08 -16.42
CA PHE A 344 -4.31 -7.94 -17.23
C PHE A 344 -4.11 -6.62 -16.50
N LEU A 345 -4.55 -6.50 -15.24
CA LEU A 345 -4.43 -5.30 -14.41
C LEU A 345 -2.97 -4.84 -14.26
N THR A 346 -2.06 -5.80 -14.06
CA THR A 346 -0.63 -5.55 -13.76
C THR A 346 0.28 -5.74 -14.98
N ASN A 347 -0.28 -5.74 -16.21
CA ASN A 347 0.55 -5.77 -17.41
C ASN A 347 1.27 -4.44 -17.65
N ALA A 348 2.31 -4.46 -18.49
CA ALA A 348 3.13 -3.29 -18.75
C ALA A 348 2.35 -2.09 -19.33
N GLU A 349 1.28 -2.31 -20.10
CA GLU A 349 0.45 -1.24 -20.67
C GLU A 349 -0.32 -0.51 -19.57
N ASN A 350 -1.00 -1.27 -18.69
CA ASN A 350 -1.80 -0.71 -17.62
C ASN A 350 -0.93 -0.09 -16.51
N GLU A 351 0.18 -0.73 -16.13
CA GLU A 351 1.11 -0.14 -15.16
C GLU A 351 1.79 1.12 -15.69
N ARG A 352 2.15 1.16 -16.97
CA ARG A 352 2.64 2.39 -17.64
C ARG A 352 1.60 3.51 -17.58
N ALA A 353 0.34 3.21 -17.83
CA ALA A 353 -0.73 4.19 -17.76
C ALA A 353 -0.93 4.72 -16.32
N MET A 354 -0.89 3.83 -15.32
CA MET A 354 -0.96 4.18 -13.90
C MET A 354 0.27 5.01 -13.46
N ALA A 355 1.48 4.63 -13.87
CA ALA A 355 2.70 5.39 -13.60
C ALA A 355 2.65 6.80 -14.23
N LYS A 356 2.14 6.92 -15.46
CA LYS A 356 1.94 8.22 -16.14
C LYS A 356 0.93 9.10 -15.41
N ALA A 357 -0.06 8.51 -14.78
CA ALA A 357 -1.01 9.22 -13.92
C ALA A 357 -0.43 9.58 -12.53
N GLY A 358 0.80 9.15 -12.20
CA GLY A 358 1.46 9.40 -10.91
C GLY A 358 0.98 8.49 -9.78
N MET A 359 0.37 7.36 -10.10
CA MET A 359 -0.26 6.47 -9.12
C MET A 359 0.74 5.53 -8.44
N LEU A 360 1.79 5.11 -9.14
CA LEU A 360 2.72 4.08 -8.66
C LEU A 360 4.11 4.17 -9.31
N LEU A 361 5.08 3.54 -8.66
CA LEU A 361 6.32 3.08 -9.27
C LEU A 361 6.09 1.65 -9.79
N PRO A 362 6.17 1.43 -11.12
CA PRO A 362 5.78 0.17 -11.73
C PRO A 362 6.79 -0.94 -11.44
N VAL A 363 6.31 -2.17 -11.38
CA VAL A 363 7.12 -3.38 -11.28
C VAL A 363 7.05 -4.23 -12.56
N ALA A 364 6.12 -3.93 -13.45
CA ALA A 364 6.03 -4.56 -14.76
C ALA A 364 7.21 -4.12 -15.65
N VAL A 365 7.90 -5.10 -16.20
CA VAL A 365 9.04 -4.87 -17.12
C VAL A 365 8.59 -4.07 -18.34
N GLY A 366 9.26 -2.95 -18.60
CA GLY A 366 8.94 -2.05 -19.72
C GLY A 366 7.80 -1.07 -19.45
N ALA A 367 7.41 -0.86 -18.18
CA ALA A 367 6.43 0.17 -17.78
C ALA A 367 7.08 1.44 -17.21
N ASP A 368 8.38 1.43 -17.02
CA ASP A 368 9.20 2.51 -16.43
C ASP A 368 9.19 3.80 -17.25
N ASP A 369 8.99 3.73 -18.57
CA ASP A 369 8.80 4.88 -19.46
C ASP A 369 7.51 5.67 -19.17
N GLY A 370 6.58 5.10 -18.39
CA GLY A 370 5.41 5.78 -17.85
C GLY A 370 5.72 6.77 -16.73
N VAL A 371 6.89 6.71 -16.09
CA VAL A 371 7.27 7.58 -14.98
C VAL A 371 7.70 8.96 -15.50
N VAL A 372 6.72 9.80 -15.79
CA VAL A 372 6.92 11.14 -16.39
C VAL A 372 6.93 12.29 -15.36
N ASN A 373 6.41 12.06 -14.15
CA ASN A 373 6.44 13.05 -13.07
C ASN A 373 7.87 13.17 -12.52
N PRO A 374 8.46 14.39 -12.44
CA PRO A 374 9.85 14.56 -12.00
C PRO A 374 10.16 14.01 -10.61
N LEU A 375 9.27 14.21 -9.62
CA LEU A 375 9.47 13.72 -8.24
C LEU A 375 9.35 12.19 -8.18
N LEU A 376 8.45 11.61 -8.98
CA LEU A 376 8.34 10.16 -9.12
C LEU A 376 9.57 9.58 -9.82
N ALA A 377 10.11 10.26 -10.83
CA ALA A 377 11.36 9.88 -11.50
C ALA A 377 12.58 9.93 -10.57
N GLU A 378 12.65 10.92 -9.69
CA GLU A 378 13.67 10.97 -8.63
C GLU A 378 13.54 9.79 -7.67
N SER A 379 12.30 9.39 -7.32
CA SER A 379 12.02 8.22 -6.49
C SER A 379 12.46 6.93 -7.18
N ALA A 380 12.13 6.77 -8.46
CA ALA A 380 12.55 5.63 -9.27
C ALA A 380 14.09 5.54 -9.36
N LYS A 381 14.77 6.68 -9.57
CA LYS A 381 16.23 6.75 -9.60
C LYS A 381 16.86 6.37 -8.26
N GLN A 382 16.31 6.84 -7.15
CA GLN A 382 16.78 6.47 -5.81
C GLN A 382 16.64 4.98 -5.58
N LEU A 383 15.48 4.40 -5.92
CA LEU A 383 15.22 2.98 -5.77
C LEU A 383 16.17 2.13 -6.64
N ALA A 384 16.39 2.51 -7.89
CA ALA A 384 17.34 1.84 -8.78
C ALA A 384 18.79 1.87 -8.27
N GLY A 385 19.15 2.90 -7.50
CA GLY A 385 20.45 3.03 -6.84
C GLY A 385 20.50 2.44 -5.42
N SER A 386 19.41 1.84 -4.94
CA SER A 386 19.34 1.26 -3.60
C SER A 386 20.23 0.05 -3.47
N THR A 387 21.01 0.01 -2.38
CA THR A 387 21.85 -1.14 -2.02
C THR A 387 21.11 -2.13 -1.10
N TRP A 388 20.10 -1.64 -0.40
CA TRP A 388 19.19 -2.41 0.43
C TRP A 388 17.84 -1.70 0.44
N HIS A 389 16.79 -2.37 0.00
CA HIS A 389 15.42 -1.90 0.08
C HIS A 389 14.69 -2.70 1.16
N GLN A 390 14.40 -2.04 2.29
CA GLN A 390 13.72 -2.64 3.43
C GLN A 390 12.21 -2.44 3.30
N ASN A 391 11.44 -3.53 3.43
CA ASN A 391 10.00 -3.44 3.57
C ASN A 391 9.61 -2.73 4.87
N PHE A 392 8.42 -2.12 4.94
CA PHE A 392 7.91 -1.49 6.15
C PHE A 392 8.04 -2.42 7.36
N PHE A 393 8.66 -1.95 8.44
CA PHE A 393 8.94 -2.80 9.60
C PHE A 393 7.66 -3.34 10.24
N ASP A 394 6.58 -2.55 10.26
CA ASP A 394 5.28 -2.97 10.76
C ASP A 394 4.62 -4.08 9.92
N GLN A 395 5.09 -4.29 8.68
CA GLN A 395 4.64 -5.36 7.81
C GLN A 395 5.64 -6.52 7.76
N ASP A 396 6.93 -6.21 7.79
CA ASP A 396 7.98 -7.22 7.64
C ASP A 396 8.16 -8.08 8.90
N LEU A 397 7.87 -7.52 10.08
CA LEU A 397 7.95 -8.22 11.37
C LEU A 397 6.67 -9.00 11.72
N GLY A 398 5.66 -9.00 10.86
CA GLY A 398 4.36 -9.61 11.15
C GLY A 398 3.40 -8.68 11.91
N ALA A 399 2.12 -9.07 11.97
CA ALA A 399 1.06 -8.17 12.43
C ALA A 399 1.16 -7.78 13.91
N ALA A 400 1.57 -8.70 14.79
CA ALA A 400 1.63 -8.44 16.23
C ALA A 400 2.84 -7.56 16.57
N VAL A 401 4.03 -7.95 16.13
CA VAL A 401 5.27 -7.18 16.35
C VAL A 401 5.17 -5.80 15.66
N GLY A 402 4.68 -5.78 14.44
CA GLY A 402 4.50 -4.53 13.68
C GLY A 402 3.61 -3.51 14.38
N ARG A 403 2.54 -3.95 15.05
CA ARG A 403 1.71 -3.08 15.88
C ARG A 403 2.49 -2.48 17.04
N VAL A 404 3.31 -3.28 17.73
CA VAL A 404 4.15 -2.80 18.83
C VAL A 404 5.18 -1.79 18.33
N VAL A 405 5.80 -2.03 17.18
CA VAL A 405 6.70 -1.05 16.53
C VAL A 405 6.01 0.29 16.30
N ASN A 406 4.76 0.26 15.80
CA ASN A 406 3.97 1.46 15.57
C ASN A 406 3.65 2.19 16.89
N ASP A 407 3.24 1.47 17.93
CA ASP A 407 2.93 2.02 19.26
C ASP A 407 4.17 2.66 19.89
N VAL A 408 5.27 1.92 19.98
CA VAL A 408 6.55 2.35 20.56
C VAL A 408 7.09 3.60 19.84
N SER A 409 7.01 3.66 18.51
CA SER A 409 7.48 4.82 17.76
C SER A 409 6.75 6.11 18.13
N VAL A 410 5.43 6.05 18.31
CA VAL A 410 4.62 7.20 18.74
C VAL A 410 4.91 7.57 20.20
N GLU A 411 5.03 6.59 21.08
CA GLU A 411 5.29 6.84 22.51
C GLU A 411 6.68 7.42 22.75
N ILE A 412 7.71 6.97 22.00
CA ILE A 412 9.06 7.53 22.07
C ILE A 412 9.05 8.99 21.59
N VAL A 413 8.52 9.27 20.40
CA VAL A 413 8.55 10.63 19.83
C VAL A 413 7.70 11.62 20.63
N SER A 414 6.65 11.15 21.32
CA SER A 414 5.82 11.99 22.21
C SER A 414 6.41 12.13 23.62
N GLY A 415 7.51 11.45 23.94
CA GLY A 415 8.16 11.48 25.25
C GLY A 415 7.45 10.65 26.34
N GLN A 416 6.54 9.76 25.94
CA GLN A 416 5.80 8.90 26.87
C GLN A 416 6.57 7.62 27.22
N MET A 417 7.58 7.27 26.41
CA MET A 417 8.42 6.08 26.58
C MET A 417 9.87 6.40 26.28
N ASN A 418 10.80 5.78 27.00
CA ASN A 418 12.21 5.83 26.63
C ASN A 418 12.56 4.72 25.63
N SER A 419 13.67 4.88 24.93
CA SER A 419 14.10 4.01 23.83
C SER A 419 14.37 2.56 24.28
N LYS A 420 14.91 2.37 25.47
CA LYS A 420 15.23 1.04 26.02
C LYS A 420 13.98 0.24 26.34
N ASP A 421 12.99 0.87 27.00
CA ASP A 421 11.72 0.22 27.30
C ASP A 421 10.94 -0.09 26.02
N GLY A 422 11.01 0.80 25.03
CA GLY A 422 10.43 0.55 23.72
C GLY A 422 11.07 -0.63 22.99
N ALA A 423 12.40 -0.70 22.98
CA ALA A 423 13.14 -1.83 22.41
C ALA A 423 12.78 -3.16 23.11
N GLN A 424 12.64 -3.13 24.46
CA GLN A 424 12.22 -4.30 25.22
C GLN A 424 10.80 -4.75 24.85
N MET A 425 9.85 -3.82 24.70
CA MET A 425 8.49 -4.17 24.26
C MET A 425 8.46 -4.82 22.87
N ILE A 426 9.29 -4.36 21.95
CA ILE A 426 9.40 -4.96 20.60
C ILE A 426 10.01 -6.35 20.71
N GLN A 427 11.07 -6.54 21.55
CA GLN A 427 11.71 -7.83 21.80
C GLN A 427 10.71 -8.82 22.39
N ASP A 428 9.98 -8.42 23.44
CA ASP A 428 8.98 -9.27 24.10
C ASP A 428 7.88 -9.72 23.12
N ALA A 429 7.41 -8.79 22.26
CA ALA A 429 6.42 -9.11 21.23
C ALA A 429 6.97 -10.08 20.19
N PHE A 430 8.23 -9.92 19.80
CA PHE A 430 8.89 -10.80 18.84
C PHE A 430 9.06 -12.22 19.42
N GLU A 431 9.47 -12.35 20.67
CA GLU A 431 9.64 -13.64 21.35
C GLU A 431 8.32 -14.41 21.50
N LEU A 432 7.20 -13.70 21.62
CA LEU A 432 5.86 -14.32 21.69
C LEU A 432 5.36 -14.89 20.34
N GLU A 433 5.92 -14.44 19.23
CA GLU A 433 5.56 -14.88 17.88
C GLU A 433 6.48 -15.98 17.33
N GLN A 434 7.57 -16.34 18.07
CA GLN A 434 8.48 -17.45 17.72
C GLN A 434 7.98 -18.81 18.26
#